data_7a6d34fec0ccab17294df0d62ce41cc7
#
_entry.id   7a6d34fec0ccab17294df0d62ce41cc7
#
_cell.length_a   1.000
_cell.length_b   1.000
_cell.length_c   1.000
_cell.angle_alpha   90.00
_cell.angle_beta   90.00
_cell.angle_gamma   90.00
#
_symmetry.space_group_name_H-M   'P 1'
#
loop_
_entity.id
_entity.type
_entity.pdbx_description
1 polymer ?
#
loop_
_entity_poly.entity_id
_entity_poly.type
_entity_poly.pdbx_seq_one_letter_code
_entity_poly.pdbx_strand_id
1 'polypeptide(L)'
;MYEATRTSTRPPTFLAGLAALATTVTLVAHPAFAQLYRWEDSHGTVYYTTDLATIPPAYRDGARDIGAPTPGPQQAPPPPVAAGVVIPYTGGPLVVDAWLNGVPLRLVIDTGADRTLISPTAMARAGIDVTGGAAVRIRGVTGDAVAALVSVSRLDVAGTRVGPVVVVVHALAGQNVDGLLGRDVLDAFTVTVDAASQRATLIPR
;
A
#
# COMPACT_ATOMS: atom_id res chain seq x y z
N MET A 1 -19.75 -55.51 74.73
CA MET A 1 -20.25 -56.11 73.55
C MET A 1 -19.27 -55.76 72.46
N TYR A 2 -18.59 -56.77 71.96
CA TYR A 2 -17.37 -56.77 71.16
C TYR A 2 -17.72 -56.72 69.70
N GLU A 3 -17.14 -55.86 68.92
CA GLU A 3 -17.13 -56.10 67.50
C GLU A 3 -15.82 -55.60 66.81
N ALA A 4 -15.18 -56.51 66.10
CA ALA A 4 -13.84 -56.42 65.60
C ALA A 4 -13.75 -55.69 64.27
N THR A 5 -12.85 -54.76 64.22
CA THR A 5 -12.48 -54.07 62.95
C THR A 5 -11.42 -54.85 62.19
N ARG A 6 -11.76 -55.38 61.02
CA ARG A 6 -10.78 -56.01 60.08
C ARG A 6 -10.08 -54.93 59.29
N THR A 7 -8.78 -54.82 59.48
CA THR A 7 -7.84 -54.09 58.62
C THR A 7 -7.54 -54.90 57.37
N SER A 8 -7.90 -54.38 56.22
CA SER A 8 -7.51 -54.95 54.90
C SER A 8 -6.34 -54.15 54.34
N THR A 9 -5.18 -54.81 54.37
CA THR A 9 -3.94 -54.31 53.74
C THR A 9 -3.94 -54.69 52.26
N ARG A 10 -3.97 -53.69 51.38
CA ARG A 10 -3.73 -53.87 49.93
C ARG A 10 -2.25 -53.56 49.62
N PRO A 11 -1.61 -54.32 48.77
CA PRO A 11 -0.23 -54.07 48.36
C PRO A 11 -0.15 -52.94 47.32
N PRO A 12 0.99 -52.22 47.21
CA PRO A 12 1.17 -51.14 46.24
C PRO A 12 1.42 -51.71 44.85
N THR A 13 0.57 -51.28 43.91
CA THR A 13 0.76 -51.55 42.46
C THR A 13 1.83 -50.59 41.95
N PHE A 14 2.97 -51.12 41.54
CA PHE A 14 3.99 -50.41 40.79
C PHE A 14 3.47 -50.19 39.35
N LEU A 15 3.11 -48.94 39.02
CA LEU A 15 2.87 -48.52 37.63
C LEU A 15 4.23 -48.24 36.99
N ALA A 16 4.70 -49.15 36.14
CA ALA A 16 5.84 -48.90 35.27
C ALA A 16 5.43 -47.89 34.21
N GLY A 17 5.88 -46.65 34.34
CA GLY A 17 5.71 -45.59 33.34
C GLY A 17 6.59 -45.87 32.12
N LEU A 18 5.97 -46.24 31.00
CA LEU A 18 6.62 -46.33 29.69
C LEU A 18 6.77 -44.92 29.14
N ALA A 19 7.96 -44.33 29.25
CA ALA A 19 8.31 -43.08 28.64
C ALA A 19 8.45 -43.29 27.12
N ALA A 20 7.43 -42.92 26.35
CA ALA A 20 7.51 -42.88 24.90
C ALA A 20 8.34 -41.68 24.47
N LEU A 21 9.56 -41.91 24.03
CA LEU A 21 10.43 -40.91 23.44
C LEU A 21 9.89 -40.56 22.04
N ALA A 22 9.12 -39.46 21.91
CA ALA A 22 8.66 -38.96 20.64
C ALA A 22 9.84 -38.25 19.93
N THR A 23 10.47 -38.96 19.00
CA THR A 23 11.48 -38.37 18.10
C THR A 23 10.74 -37.49 17.06
N THR A 24 10.73 -36.20 17.26
CA THR A 24 10.27 -35.24 16.26
C THR A 24 11.30 -35.18 15.14
N VAL A 25 11.02 -35.81 14.00
CA VAL A 25 11.78 -35.63 12.76
C VAL A 25 11.39 -34.29 12.17
N THR A 26 12.25 -33.31 12.36
CA THR A 26 12.12 -32.00 11.68
C THR A 26 12.45 -32.21 10.21
N LEU A 27 11.44 -32.24 9.35
CA LEU A 27 11.59 -32.25 7.90
C LEU A 27 12.10 -30.88 7.47
N VAL A 28 13.40 -30.74 7.27
CA VAL A 28 14.00 -29.56 6.67
C VAL A 28 13.62 -29.58 5.19
N ALA A 29 12.63 -28.76 4.80
CA ALA A 29 12.31 -28.54 3.40
C ALA A 29 13.50 -27.82 2.74
N HIS A 30 14.29 -28.54 1.98
CA HIS A 30 15.30 -27.93 1.13
C HIS A 30 14.58 -27.28 -0.05
N PRO A 31 14.92 -26.02 -0.43
CA PRO A 31 14.40 -25.44 -1.65
C PRO A 31 14.88 -26.32 -2.82
N ALA A 32 13.95 -27.00 -3.46
CA ALA A 32 14.23 -27.68 -4.73
C ALA A 32 14.45 -26.60 -5.78
N PHE A 33 15.70 -26.31 -6.10
CA PHE A 33 16.02 -25.49 -7.27
C PHE A 33 15.59 -26.29 -8.51
N ALA A 34 14.55 -25.83 -9.18
CA ALA A 34 14.13 -26.39 -10.44
C ALA A 34 15.22 -26.12 -11.48
N GLN A 35 15.89 -27.17 -11.95
CA GLN A 35 16.83 -27.06 -13.07
C GLN A 35 16.03 -26.68 -14.32
N LEU A 36 16.53 -25.72 -15.09
CA LEU A 36 15.92 -25.30 -16.34
C LEU A 36 16.86 -25.70 -17.50
N TYR A 37 16.37 -26.54 -18.40
CA TYR A 37 17.10 -26.99 -19.58
C TYR A 37 16.61 -26.25 -20.82
N ARG A 38 17.56 -25.80 -21.65
CA ARG A 38 17.32 -25.26 -22.98
C ARG A 38 17.84 -26.24 -24.01
N TRP A 39 17.02 -26.59 -25.00
CA TRP A 39 17.44 -27.40 -26.13
C TRP A 39 16.84 -26.87 -27.44
N GLU A 40 17.40 -27.29 -28.61
CA GLU A 40 17.00 -26.81 -29.92
C GLU A 40 16.76 -28.02 -30.84
N ASP A 41 15.69 -27.98 -31.62
CA ASP A 41 15.39 -29.04 -32.58
C ASP A 41 16.11 -28.83 -33.91
N SER A 42 15.96 -29.79 -34.84
CA SER A 42 16.59 -29.75 -36.18
C SER A 42 16.08 -28.59 -37.03
N HIS A 43 15.02 -27.89 -36.66
CA HIS A 43 14.44 -26.75 -37.37
C HIS A 43 14.87 -25.41 -36.73
N GLY A 44 15.71 -25.43 -35.69
CA GLY A 44 16.17 -24.23 -35.01
C GLY A 44 15.18 -23.71 -33.99
N THR A 45 14.13 -24.46 -33.61
CA THR A 45 13.18 -24.05 -32.58
C THR A 45 13.75 -24.33 -31.20
N VAL A 46 13.72 -23.33 -30.36
CA VAL A 46 14.24 -23.40 -29.00
C VAL A 46 13.14 -23.75 -28.00
N TYR A 47 13.42 -24.74 -27.17
CA TYR A 47 12.51 -25.22 -26.14
C TYR A 47 13.14 -25.08 -24.74
N TYR A 48 12.27 -24.96 -23.74
CA TYR A 48 12.65 -24.92 -22.33
C TYR A 48 11.84 -25.95 -21.54
N THR A 49 12.50 -26.67 -20.63
CA THR A 49 11.85 -27.65 -19.76
C THR A 49 12.57 -27.73 -18.41
N THR A 50 11.86 -28.09 -17.37
CA THR A 50 12.43 -28.37 -16.05
C THR A 50 12.73 -29.85 -15.83
N ASP A 51 12.38 -30.72 -16.79
CA ASP A 51 12.57 -32.14 -16.70
C ASP A 51 13.36 -32.63 -17.94
N LEU A 52 14.60 -33.07 -17.68
CA LEU A 52 15.48 -33.64 -18.72
C LEU A 52 14.86 -34.86 -19.42
N ALA A 53 14.01 -35.64 -18.73
CA ALA A 53 13.37 -36.82 -19.30
C ALA A 53 12.36 -36.48 -20.42
N THR A 54 11.78 -35.26 -20.40
CA THR A 54 10.84 -34.80 -21.42
C THR A 54 11.53 -34.39 -22.75
N ILE A 55 12.87 -34.23 -22.76
CA ILE A 55 13.62 -33.91 -23.98
C ILE A 55 13.74 -35.18 -24.81
N PRO A 56 13.37 -35.12 -26.11
CA PRO A 56 13.54 -36.29 -26.99
C PRO A 56 14.98 -36.76 -26.99
N PRO A 57 15.25 -38.08 -27.01
CA PRO A 57 16.61 -38.64 -26.86
C PRO A 57 17.63 -38.05 -27.84
N ALA A 58 17.22 -37.76 -29.06
CA ALA A 58 18.07 -37.19 -30.11
C ALA A 58 18.63 -35.79 -29.77
N TYR A 59 18.02 -35.05 -28.83
CA TYR A 59 18.40 -33.68 -28.49
C TYR A 59 18.93 -33.52 -27.05
N ARG A 60 18.99 -34.66 -26.29
CA ARG A 60 19.45 -34.60 -24.87
C ARG A 60 20.92 -34.23 -24.73
N ASP A 61 21.76 -34.69 -25.64
CA ASP A 61 23.21 -34.42 -25.61
C ASP A 61 23.50 -32.93 -25.93
N GLY A 62 22.58 -32.25 -26.65
CA GLY A 62 22.65 -30.82 -26.96
C GLY A 62 21.94 -29.94 -25.95
N ALA A 63 21.23 -30.53 -25.01
CA ALA A 63 20.51 -29.77 -24.00
C ALA A 63 21.50 -29.12 -23.02
N ARG A 64 21.30 -27.84 -22.73
CA ARG A 64 22.11 -27.10 -21.78
C ARG A 64 21.31 -26.83 -20.53
N ASP A 65 21.88 -27.19 -19.38
CA ASP A 65 21.38 -26.70 -18.10
C ASP A 65 21.73 -25.21 -18.00
N ILE A 66 20.75 -24.36 -18.07
CA ILE A 66 20.92 -22.91 -17.94
C ILE A 66 20.72 -22.45 -16.49
N GLY A 67 20.60 -23.42 -15.57
CA GLY A 67 20.32 -23.14 -14.16
C GLY A 67 18.96 -22.50 -13.94
N ALA A 68 18.47 -22.53 -12.72
CA ALA A 68 17.46 -21.55 -12.33
C ALA A 68 18.05 -20.15 -12.62
N PRO A 69 17.31 -19.22 -13.23
CA PRO A 69 17.79 -17.86 -13.36
C PRO A 69 18.30 -17.46 -11.98
N THR A 70 19.61 -17.14 -11.90
CA THR A 70 20.18 -16.56 -10.68
C THR A 70 19.18 -15.49 -10.28
N PRO A 71 18.60 -15.50 -9.07
CA PRO A 71 17.72 -14.45 -8.67
C PRO A 71 18.49 -13.17 -8.96
N GLY A 72 18.05 -12.41 -9.98
CA GLY A 72 18.62 -11.11 -10.26
C GLY A 72 18.62 -10.38 -8.93
N PRO A 73 19.50 -9.38 -8.70
CA PRO A 73 19.59 -8.72 -7.42
C PRO A 73 18.17 -8.55 -6.91
N GLN A 74 17.88 -9.26 -5.83
CA GLN A 74 16.52 -9.44 -5.29
C GLN A 74 15.98 -8.03 -5.16
N GLN A 75 15.06 -7.69 -6.05
CA GLN A 75 14.49 -6.35 -6.13
C GLN A 75 14.06 -6.08 -4.70
N ALA A 76 14.71 -5.11 -4.06
CA ALA A 76 14.38 -4.76 -2.68
C ALA A 76 12.86 -4.76 -2.59
N PRO A 77 12.25 -5.37 -1.56
CA PRO A 77 10.80 -5.37 -1.45
C PRO A 77 10.34 -3.96 -1.74
N PRO A 78 9.35 -3.76 -2.64
CA PRO A 78 8.91 -2.43 -2.99
C PRO A 78 8.78 -1.66 -1.68
N PRO A 79 9.28 -0.41 -1.61
CA PRO A 79 9.19 0.37 -0.38
C PRO A 79 7.75 0.22 0.10
N PRO A 80 7.51 0.04 1.41
CA PRO A 80 6.18 -0.21 1.93
C PRO A 80 5.27 0.82 1.26
N VAL A 81 4.31 0.34 0.48
CA VAL A 81 3.33 1.20 -0.21
C VAL A 81 2.81 2.07 0.90
N ALA A 82 3.04 3.39 0.81
CA ALA A 82 2.66 4.31 1.87
C ALA A 82 1.21 3.98 2.20
N ALA A 83 0.96 3.56 3.42
CA ALA A 83 -0.34 3.08 3.82
C ALA A 83 -1.32 4.22 3.53
N GLY A 84 -2.21 4.03 2.55
CA GLY A 84 -3.13 5.06 2.14
C GLY A 84 -4.01 5.49 3.30
N VAL A 85 -4.51 6.69 3.25
CA VAL A 85 -5.45 7.21 4.25
C VAL A 85 -6.84 6.70 3.93
N VAL A 86 -7.52 6.18 4.95
CA VAL A 86 -8.94 5.83 4.90
C VAL A 86 -9.76 7.01 5.38
N ILE A 87 -10.70 7.45 4.54
CA ILE A 87 -11.58 8.59 4.78
C ILE A 87 -12.99 8.03 4.98
N PRO A 88 -13.68 8.37 6.09
CA PRO A 88 -15.10 8.02 6.24
C PRO A 88 -15.95 8.68 5.15
N TYR A 89 -16.83 7.89 4.52
CA TYR A 89 -17.73 8.37 3.48
C TYR A 89 -19.19 8.19 3.90
N THR A 90 -19.87 9.31 4.13
CA THR A 90 -21.27 9.32 4.55
C THR A 90 -22.22 9.90 3.49
N GLY A 91 -21.77 9.89 2.22
CA GLY A 91 -22.54 10.45 1.09
C GLY A 91 -22.32 11.94 0.81
N GLY A 92 -21.47 12.60 1.61
CA GLY A 92 -21.08 14.02 1.43
C GLY A 92 -19.71 14.16 0.76
N PRO A 93 -19.16 15.40 0.76
CA PRO A 93 -17.82 15.66 0.27
C PRO A 93 -16.77 14.84 1.02
N LEU A 94 -15.82 14.27 0.29
CA LEU A 94 -14.66 13.60 0.87
C LEU A 94 -13.66 14.64 1.35
N VAL A 95 -13.39 14.67 2.65
CA VAL A 95 -12.44 15.62 3.25
C VAL A 95 -11.20 14.85 3.71
N VAL A 96 -10.04 15.31 3.30
CA VAL A 96 -8.73 14.76 3.70
C VAL A 96 -7.96 15.81 4.49
N ASP A 97 -7.22 15.33 5.49
CA ASP A 97 -6.26 16.16 6.22
C ASP A 97 -4.97 16.29 5.39
N ALA A 98 -4.47 17.52 5.31
CA ALA A 98 -3.23 17.87 4.64
C ALA A 98 -2.43 18.83 5.53
N TRP A 99 -1.14 19.02 5.23
CA TRP A 99 -0.28 19.95 5.96
C TRP A 99 0.46 20.86 5.00
N LEU A 100 0.32 22.15 5.23
CA LEU A 100 1.03 23.20 4.48
C LEU A 100 2.01 23.90 5.43
N ASN A 101 3.32 23.75 5.19
CA ASN A 101 4.36 24.24 6.10
C ASN A 101 4.19 23.76 7.56
N GLY A 102 3.67 22.52 7.75
CA GLY A 102 3.37 21.97 9.08
C GLY A 102 2.07 22.42 9.71
N VAL A 103 1.31 23.33 9.05
CA VAL A 103 -0.01 23.77 9.50
C VAL A 103 -1.09 22.83 8.95
N PRO A 104 -1.96 22.26 9.79
CA PRO A 104 -3.00 21.35 9.35
C PRO A 104 -4.09 22.09 8.56
N LEU A 105 -4.52 21.48 7.46
CA LEU A 105 -5.58 21.93 6.58
C LEU A 105 -6.59 20.79 6.37
N ARG A 106 -7.84 21.15 6.19
CA ARG A 106 -8.90 20.25 5.76
C ARG A 106 -9.30 20.58 4.31
N LEU A 107 -9.02 19.67 3.40
CA LEU A 107 -9.25 19.86 1.98
C LEU A 107 -10.32 18.88 1.47
N VAL A 108 -11.26 19.37 0.66
CA VAL A 108 -12.22 18.51 -0.06
C VAL A 108 -11.52 17.92 -1.26
N ILE A 109 -11.60 16.59 -1.45
CA ILE A 109 -11.15 15.92 -2.67
C ILE A 109 -12.08 16.32 -3.81
N ASP A 110 -11.57 17.05 -4.79
CA ASP A 110 -12.34 17.54 -5.92
C ASP A 110 -11.70 17.15 -7.26
N THR A 111 -12.18 16.03 -7.82
CA THR A 111 -11.71 15.54 -9.13
C THR A 111 -12.16 16.39 -10.30
N GLY A 112 -13.08 17.34 -10.08
CA GLY A 112 -13.53 18.31 -11.07
C GLY A 112 -12.66 19.57 -11.13
N ALA A 113 -11.86 19.83 -10.09
CA ALA A 113 -10.95 20.96 -10.05
C ALA A 113 -9.63 20.63 -10.73
N ASP A 114 -9.18 21.45 -11.68
CA ASP A 114 -7.87 21.29 -12.34
C ASP A 114 -6.72 21.60 -11.38
N ARG A 115 -6.93 22.52 -10.44
CA ARG A 115 -5.92 22.99 -9.49
C ARG A 115 -6.43 22.96 -8.07
N THR A 116 -5.52 22.67 -7.17
CA THR A 116 -5.74 22.80 -5.73
C THR A 116 -6.01 24.25 -5.37
N LEU A 117 -7.05 24.45 -4.57
CA LEU A 117 -7.47 25.78 -4.09
C LEU A 117 -7.30 25.81 -2.56
N ILE A 118 -6.70 26.87 -2.06
CA ILE A 118 -6.50 27.09 -0.62
C ILE A 118 -7.05 28.45 -0.25
N SER A 119 -7.75 28.55 0.87
CA SER A 119 -8.32 29.80 1.33
C SER A 119 -7.23 30.78 1.77
N PRO A 120 -7.45 32.11 1.60
CA PRO A 120 -6.50 33.15 2.08
C PRO A 120 -6.19 32.98 3.58
N THR A 121 -7.18 32.62 4.38
CA THR A 121 -7.01 32.40 5.83
C THR A 121 -6.08 31.22 6.11
N ALA A 122 -6.19 30.13 5.36
CA ALA A 122 -5.31 28.97 5.50
C ALA A 122 -3.87 29.28 5.06
N MET A 123 -3.71 30.06 3.97
CA MET A 123 -2.39 30.54 3.52
C MET A 123 -1.73 31.40 4.59
N ALA A 124 -2.47 32.32 5.18
CA ALA A 124 -1.95 33.19 6.25
C ALA A 124 -1.54 32.38 7.50
N ARG A 125 -2.34 31.36 7.90
CA ARG A 125 -1.96 30.45 8.99
C ARG A 125 -0.67 29.69 8.68
N ALA A 126 -0.44 29.32 7.42
CA ALA A 126 0.76 28.64 6.96
C ALA A 126 1.96 29.58 6.75
N GLY A 127 1.81 30.89 7.06
CA GLY A 127 2.86 31.90 6.91
C GLY A 127 3.22 32.20 5.46
N ILE A 128 2.28 32.00 4.51
CA ILE A 128 2.52 32.22 3.09
C ILE A 128 1.90 33.56 2.69
N ASP A 129 2.74 34.46 2.17
CA ASP A 129 2.30 35.73 1.59
C ASP A 129 1.67 35.49 0.21
N VAL A 130 0.48 35.99 0.02
CA VAL A 130 -0.29 35.88 -1.23
C VAL A 130 -0.29 37.17 -2.06
N THR A 131 0.29 38.28 -1.55
CA THR A 131 0.24 39.60 -2.19
C THR A 131 0.99 39.67 -3.51
N GLY A 132 2.03 38.80 -3.70
CA GLY A 132 2.79 38.67 -4.94
C GLY A 132 2.21 37.68 -5.95
N GLY A 133 1.06 37.07 -5.67
CA GLY A 133 0.45 36.08 -6.54
C GLY A 133 -0.05 36.66 -7.88
N ALA A 134 0.17 35.89 -8.97
CA ALA A 134 -0.37 36.29 -10.27
C ALA A 134 -1.89 36.18 -10.27
N ALA A 135 -2.57 37.25 -10.71
CA ALA A 135 -4.04 37.26 -10.81
C ALA A 135 -4.50 36.27 -11.91
N VAL A 136 -5.49 35.46 -11.61
CA VAL A 136 -6.12 34.52 -12.54
C VAL A 136 -7.65 34.62 -12.42
N ARG A 137 -8.33 34.50 -13.56
CA ARG A 137 -9.78 34.32 -13.55
C ARG A 137 -10.07 32.81 -13.37
N ILE A 138 -10.86 32.49 -12.36
CA ILE A 138 -11.36 31.17 -12.10
C ILE A 138 -12.87 31.12 -12.42
N ARG A 139 -13.31 29.96 -12.90
CA ARG A 139 -14.71 29.64 -13.10
C ARG A 139 -15.10 28.46 -12.22
N GLY A 140 -16.12 28.64 -11.43
CA GLY A 140 -16.69 27.63 -10.56
C GLY A 140 -18.20 27.54 -10.67
N VAL A 141 -18.81 26.71 -9.85
CA VAL A 141 -20.28 26.53 -9.81
C VAL A 141 -21.03 27.81 -9.46
N THR A 142 -20.39 28.70 -8.72
CA THR A 142 -20.97 30.00 -8.29
C THR A 142 -20.68 31.15 -9.27
N GLY A 143 -20.01 30.86 -10.38
CA GLY A 143 -19.67 31.87 -11.40
C GLY A 143 -18.16 32.13 -11.52
N ASP A 144 -17.85 33.26 -12.18
CA ASP A 144 -16.45 33.67 -12.38
C ASP A 144 -15.97 34.53 -11.19
N ALA A 145 -14.72 34.33 -10.80
CA ALA A 145 -14.06 35.12 -9.76
C ALA A 145 -12.59 35.41 -10.14
N VAL A 146 -11.98 36.38 -9.48
CA VAL A 146 -10.54 36.65 -9.57
C VAL A 146 -9.87 36.03 -8.34
N ALA A 147 -8.82 35.27 -8.56
CA ALA A 147 -8.03 34.62 -7.55
C ALA A 147 -6.53 34.90 -7.77
N ALA A 148 -5.69 34.57 -6.81
CA ALA A 148 -4.25 34.63 -6.95
C ALA A 148 -3.66 33.22 -7.17
N LEU A 149 -2.63 33.10 -8.02
CA LEU A 149 -1.80 31.92 -8.16
C LEU A 149 -0.56 32.09 -7.29
N VAL A 150 -0.33 31.15 -6.39
CA VAL A 150 0.81 31.16 -5.47
C VAL A 150 1.52 29.82 -5.53
N SER A 151 2.86 29.83 -5.69
CA SER A 151 3.67 28.61 -5.62
C SER A 151 3.91 28.26 -4.16
N VAL A 152 3.56 27.02 -3.78
CA VAL A 152 3.89 26.45 -2.49
C VAL A 152 4.96 25.37 -2.68
N SER A 153 5.99 25.38 -1.85
CA SER A 153 7.11 24.47 -1.99
C SER A 153 6.75 23.03 -1.63
N ARG A 154 5.76 22.87 -0.74
CA ARG A 154 5.39 21.57 -0.18
C ARG A 154 3.97 21.56 0.35
N LEU A 155 3.23 20.53 -0.03
CA LEU A 155 1.96 20.11 0.56
C LEU A 155 2.08 18.64 0.94
N ASP A 156 1.90 18.32 2.21
CA ASP A 156 1.91 16.94 2.68
C ASP A 156 0.46 16.43 2.74
N VAL A 157 0.14 15.36 1.99
CA VAL A 157 -1.21 14.77 1.90
C VAL A 157 -1.10 13.26 2.05
N ALA A 158 -1.91 12.65 2.90
CA ALA A 158 -1.92 11.20 3.10
C ALA A 158 -0.52 10.59 3.33
N GLY A 159 0.35 11.30 4.07
CA GLY A 159 1.73 10.88 4.33
C GLY A 159 2.69 11.08 3.15
N THR A 160 2.23 11.59 2.03
CA THR A 160 3.03 11.85 0.83
C THR A 160 3.28 13.35 0.68
N ARG A 161 4.52 13.68 0.34
CA ARG A 161 4.92 15.05 0.03
C ARG A 161 4.74 15.34 -1.44
N VAL A 162 3.94 16.36 -1.76
CA VAL A 162 3.71 16.85 -3.12
C VAL A 162 4.23 18.27 -3.22
N GLY A 163 4.92 18.61 -4.29
CA GLY A 163 5.41 19.95 -4.54
C GLY A 163 6.76 20.01 -5.25
N PRO A 164 7.16 21.17 -5.75
CA PRO A 164 6.40 22.43 -5.68
C PRO A 164 5.10 22.37 -6.48
N VAL A 165 4.03 23.02 -5.98
CA VAL A 165 2.73 23.08 -6.66
C VAL A 165 2.20 24.52 -6.67
N VAL A 166 1.57 24.91 -7.78
CA VAL A 166 0.96 26.25 -7.91
C VAL A 166 -0.51 26.14 -7.55
N VAL A 167 -0.88 26.69 -6.40
CA VAL A 167 -2.26 26.67 -5.90
C VAL A 167 -3.01 27.95 -6.24
N VAL A 168 -4.33 27.80 -6.34
CA VAL A 168 -5.25 28.93 -6.46
C VAL A 168 -5.60 29.40 -5.05
N VAL A 169 -5.46 30.70 -4.79
CA VAL A 169 -5.86 31.29 -3.50
C VAL A 169 -7.17 32.01 -3.67
N HIS A 170 -8.24 31.46 -3.09
CA HIS A 170 -9.58 32.01 -3.12
C HIS A 170 -10.40 31.53 -1.92
N ALA A 171 -11.32 32.38 -1.46
CA ALA A 171 -12.21 32.06 -0.36
C ALA A 171 -13.32 31.09 -0.81
N LEU A 172 -13.59 30.06 -0.02
CA LEU A 172 -14.74 29.17 -0.22
C LEU A 172 -15.89 29.61 0.66
N ALA A 173 -16.99 30.01 0.06
CA ALA A 173 -18.17 30.45 0.78
C ALA A 173 -18.91 29.24 1.41
N GLY A 174 -19.28 29.34 2.69
CA GLY A 174 -20.21 28.42 3.34
C GLY A 174 -19.67 27.05 3.68
N GLN A 175 -18.37 26.77 3.54
CA GLN A 175 -17.77 25.47 3.88
C GLN A 175 -16.79 25.60 5.05
N ASN A 176 -16.87 24.66 5.99
CA ASN A 176 -15.92 24.56 7.11
C ASN A 176 -14.68 23.74 6.70
N VAL A 177 -14.07 24.12 5.56
CA VAL A 177 -12.86 23.52 5.01
C VAL A 177 -11.90 24.62 4.56
N ASP A 178 -10.63 24.27 4.46
CA ASP A 178 -9.56 25.19 4.11
C ASP A 178 -9.33 25.32 2.60
N GLY A 179 -9.89 24.40 1.81
CA GLY A 179 -9.68 24.39 0.37
C GLY A 179 -10.23 23.17 -0.34
N LEU A 180 -9.87 23.06 -1.62
CA LEU A 180 -10.14 21.92 -2.49
C LEU A 180 -8.82 21.29 -2.92
N LEU A 181 -8.72 19.98 -2.90
CA LEU A 181 -7.59 19.20 -3.43
C LEU A 181 -7.90 18.86 -4.88
N GLY A 182 -7.23 19.51 -5.81
CA GLY A 182 -7.44 19.38 -7.25
C GLY A 182 -6.61 18.28 -7.89
N ARG A 183 -6.82 18.07 -9.20
CA ARG A 183 -6.13 17.03 -9.99
C ARG A 183 -4.62 17.21 -10.03
N ASP A 184 -4.12 18.44 -9.98
CA ASP A 184 -2.69 18.75 -9.93
C ASP A 184 -1.96 18.08 -8.76
N VAL A 185 -2.67 17.75 -7.68
CA VAL A 185 -2.15 16.97 -6.55
C VAL A 185 -2.70 15.55 -6.57
N LEU A 186 -3.99 15.36 -6.91
CA LEU A 186 -4.64 14.06 -6.92
C LEU A 186 -4.03 13.06 -7.91
N ASP A 187 -3.36 13.53 -8.96
CA ASP A 187 -2.67 12.67 -9.94
C ASP A 187 -1.53 11.86 -9.31
N ALA A 188 -1.02 12.27 -8.15
CA ALA A 188 -0.06 11.48 -7.38
C ALA A 188 -0.71 10.35 -6.56
N PHE A 189 -2.05 10.20 -6.62
CA PHE A 189 -2.80 9.26 -5.79
C PHE A 189 -3.80 8.44 -6.59
N THR A 190 -4.16 7.29 -6.04
CA THR A 190 -5.36 6.54 -6.42
C THR A 190 -6.44 6.82 -5.40
N VAL A 191 -7.57 7.35 -5.87
CA VAL A 191 -8.77 7.60 -5.05
C VAL A 191 -9.78 6.50 -5.34
N THR A 192 -10.20 5.77 -4.31
CA THR A 192 -11.25 4.76 -4.42
C THR A 192 -12.37 5.11 -3.45
N VAL A 193 -13.62 5.08 -3.92
CA VAL A 193 -14.80 5.32 -3.09
C VAL A 193 -15.65 4.06 -3.08
N ASP A 194 -15.83 3.50 -1.89
CA ASP A 194 -16.71 2.36 -1.64
C ASP A 194 -17.90 2.82 -0.80
N ALA A 195 -19.01 3.08 -1.47
CA ALA A 195 -20.25 3.52 -0.83
C ALA A 195 -20.87 2.42 0.05
N ALA A 196 -20.67 1.15 -0.29
CA ALA A 196 -21.21 0.05 0.47
C ALA A 196 -20.55 -0.12 1.83
N SER A 197 -19.21 0.04 1.89
CA SER A 197 -18.44 0.04 3.13
C SER A 197 -18.33 1.40 3.80
N GLN A 198 -18.95 2.44 3.24
CA GLN A 198 -18.89 3.83 3.71
C GLN A 198 -17.46 4.35 3.89
N ARG A 199 -16.58 4.04 2.94
CA ARG A 199 -15.17 4.39 2.97
C ARG A 199 -14.70 4.94 1.64
N ALA A 200 -13.75 5.86 1.72
CA ALA A 200 -12.89 6.19 0.59
C ALA A 200 -11.43 5.96 1.00
N THR A 201 -10.59 5.65 0.03
CA THR A 201 -9.15 5.49 0.24
C THR A 201 -8.39 6.42 -0.68
N LEU A 202 -7.35 7.04 -0.16
CA LEU A 202 -6.40 7.86 -0.91
C LEU A 202 -5.02 7.20 -0.76
N ILE A 203 -4.53 6.55 -1.81
CA ILE A 203 -3.30 5.76 -1.82
C ILE A 203 -2.30 6.43 -2.75
N PRO A 204 -1.07 6.78 -2.30
CA PRO A 204 0.00 7.24 -3.17
C PRO A 204 0.30 6.25 -4.29
N ARG A 205 0.63 6.76 -5.47
CA ARG A 205 1.04 5.94 -6.64
C ARG A 205 2.53 5.70 -6.64
#